data_0f2d6f210da32073e3e64416ac4906e5
#
_entry.id   0f2d6f210da32073e3e64416ac4906e5
#
_cell.length_a   1.000
_cell.length_b   1.000
_cell.length_c   1.000
_cell.angle_alpha   90.00
_cell.angle_beta   90.00
_cell.angle_gamma   90.00
#
_symmetry.space_group_name_H-M   'P 1'
#
loop_
_entity.id
_entity.type
_entity.pdbx_description
1 polymer ?
#
loop_
_entity_poly.entity_id
_entity_poly.type
_entity_poly.pdbx_seq_one_letter_code
_entity_poly.pdbx_strand_id
1 'polypeptide(L)'
;MITQDNKRVFTAKNGEEVTLRPVREEDAADIIESVQSIIDSGTYIQKENPRSLAEEKAFIQEMKEKDNFYLGVEMQGKVVGIARVLRGELQMKRHTGLFRTWISDSAQGLGIGKEVMSATLDWCRKNNLHKLCLTVFASNEVAVKLYEKYGFTIEGVQREQAVLNGKYDDEIHMAYFF
;
A
#
# COMPACT_ATOMS: atom_id res chain seq x y z
N MET A 1 -6.62 -1.76 15.90
CA MET A 1 -7.22 -0.45 15.58
C MET A 1 -6.12 0.59 15.45
N ILE A 2 -6.00 1.27 14.33
CA ILE A 2 -5.20 2.49 14.26
C ILE A 2 -6.07 3.53 14.95
N THR A 3 -5.76 3.85 16.19
CA THR A 3 -6.45 4.93 16.92
C THR A 3 -6.11 6.26 16.26
N GLN A 4 -6.98 7.28 16.42
CA GLN A 4 -6.77 8.64 15.89
C GLN A 4 -5.43 9.27 16.32
N ASP A 5 -4.73 8.69 17.29
CA ASP A 5 -3.45 9.15 17.85
C ASP A 5 -2.20 8.51 17.20
N ASN A 6 -2.35 7.60 16.25
CA ASN A 6 -1.20 6.93 15.61
C ASN A 6 -0.72 7.69 14.36
N LYS A 7 -0.38 8.96 14.55
CA LYS A 7 0.35 9.73 13.54
C LYS A 7 1.84 9.49 13.69
N ARG A 8 2.52 9.30 12.56
CA ARG A 8 3.98 9.39 12.48
C ARG A 8 4.34 10.59 11.62
N VAL A 9 5.18 11.45 12.13
CA VAL A 9 5.70 12.62 11.42
C VAL A 9 7.19 12.43 11.23
N PHE A 10 7.67 12.64 10.02
CA PHE A 10 9.10 12.58 9.71
C PHE A 10 9.44 13.56 8.58
N THR A 11 10.72 13.81 8.39
CA THR A 11 11.21 14.64 7.29
C THR A 11 11.68 13.77 6.14
N ALA A 12 11.12 13.97 4.95
CA ALA A 12 11.54 13.31 3.73
C ALA A 12 12.92 13.78 3.27
N LYS A 13 13.54 13.08 2.31
CA LYS A 13 14.89 13.42 1.81
C LYS A 13 14.99 14.81 1.18
N ASN A 14 13.89 15.35 0.68
CA ASN A 14 13.83 16.72 0.11
C ASN A 14 13.59 17.80 1.18
N GLY A 15 13.54 17.46 2.47
CA GLY A 15 13.32 18.38 3.57
C GLY A 15 11.84 18.65 3.91
N GLU A 16 10.90 18.08 3.17
CA GLU A 16 9.47 18.26 3.43
C GLU A 16 8.99 17.37 4.58
N GLU A 17 8.06 17.88 5.36
CA GLU A 17 7.37 17.12 6.40
C GLU A 17 6.36 16.17 5.78
N VAL A 18 6.38 14.92 6.23
CA VAL A 18 5.44 13.86 5.85
C VAL A 18 4.73 13.35 7.08
N THR A 19 3.43 13.22 6.99
CA THR A 19 2.59 12.62 8.03
C THR A 19 1.99 11.31 7.54
N LEU A 20 2.25 10.22 8.25
CA LEU A 20 1.52 8.97 8.09
C LEU A 20 0.37 8.96 9.10
N ARG A 21 -0.85 8.79 8.63
CA ARG A 21 -2.05 8.78 9.45
C ARG A 21 -3.14 7.90 8.85
N PRO A 22 -4.14 7.49 9.64
CA PRO A 22 -5.29 6.79 9.09
C PRO A 22 -5.98 7.62 7.99
N VAL A 23 -6.40 6.95 6.92
CA VAL A 23 -7.21 7.56 5.86
C VAL A 23 -8.57 7.97 6.43
N ARG A 24 -9.05 9.14 6.01
CA ARG A 24 -10.36 9.70 6.37
C ARG A 24 -11.24 9.80 5.13
N GLU A 25 -12.54 9.95 5.34
CA GLU A 25 -13.50 10.10 4.24
C GLU A 25 -13.21 11.31 3.34
N GLU A 26 -12.77 12.41 3.94
CA GLU A 26 -12.38 13.64 3.22
C GLU A 26 -11.15 13.46 2.31
N ASP A 27 -10.37 12.42 2.50
CA ASP A 27 -9.20 12.12 1.66
C ASP A 27 -9.57 11.47 0.31
N ALA A 28 -10.81 11.07 0.14
CA ALA A 28 -11.26 10.32 -1.04
C ALA A 28 -10.93 11.03 -2.36
N ALA A 29 -11.11 12.34 -2.45
CA ALA A 29 -10.81 13.12 -3.65
C ALA A 29 -9.30 13.11 -3.98
N ASP A 30 -8.43 13.31 -2.99
CA ASP A 30 -6.97 13.26 -3.16
C ASP A 30 -6.51 11.87 -3.60
N ILE A 31 -7.08 10.81 -3.02
CA ILE A 31 -6.78 9.43 -3.37
C ILE A 31 -7.14 9.16 -4.83
N ILE A 32 -8.32 9.59 -5.28
CA ILE A 32 -8.76 9.43 -6.68
C ILE A 32 -7.83 10.17 -7.63
N GLU A 33 -7.48 11.42 -7.34
CA GLU A 33 -6.56 12.23 -8.15
C GLU A 33 -5.18 11.56 -8.26
N SER A 34 -4.64 11.09 -7.15
CA SER A 34 -3.34 10.40 -7.12
C SER A 34 -3.36 9.08 -7.88
N VAL A 35 -4.42 8.28 -7.74
CA VAL A 35 -4.59 7.03 -8.49
C VAL A 35 -4.67 7.31 -9.99
N GLN A 36 -5.44 8.32 -10.42
CA GLN A 36 -5.53 8.70 -11.83
C GLN A 36 -4.16 9.11 -12.38
N SER A 37 -3.42 9.93 -11.65
CA SER A 37 -2.05 10.36 -12.03
C SER A 37 -1.10 9.16 -12.21
N ILE A 38 -1.16 8.17 -11.32
CA ILE A 38 -0.33 6.97 -11.43
C ILE A 38 -0.75 6.10 -12.62
N ILE A 39 -2.05 5.96 -12.90
CA ILE A 39 -2.56 5.24 -14.07
C ILE A 39 -2.06 5.92 -15.36
N ASP A 40 -2.14 7.23 -15.43
CA ASP A 40 -1.74 8.03 -16.60
C ASP A 40 -0.22 7.94 -16.84
N SER A 41 0.58 7.80 -15.80
CA SER A 41 2.04 7.62 -15.90
C SER A 41 2.46 6.22 -16.35
N GLY A 42 1.55 5.25 -16.36
CA GLY A 42 1.82 3.87 -16.79
C GLY A 42 2.68 3.07 -15.80
N THR A 43 2.63 3.40 -14.51
CA THR A 43 3.34 2.67 -13.46
C THR A 43 2.65 1.35 -13.07
N TYR A 44 3.21 0.62 -12.10
CA TYR A 44 2.79 -0.73 -11.69
C TYR A 44 1.48 -0.80 -10.89
N ILE A 45 0.58 0.16 -11.01
CA ILE A 45 -0.72 0.09 -10.34
C ILE A 45 -1.67 -0.85 -11.09
N GLN A 46 -2.24 -1.81 -10.37
CA GLN A 46 -3.18 -2.78 -10.94
C GLN A 46 -4.60 -2.21 -10.98
N LYS A 47 -4.80 -1.11 -11.71
CA LYS A 47 -6.09 -0.45 -11.91
C LYS A 47 -6.12 0.20 -13.28
N GLU A 48 -7.25 0.08 -13.95
CA GLU A 48 -7.53 0.77 -15.22
C GLU A 48 -8.16 2.14 -15.00
N ASN A 49 -8.95 2.27 -13.93
CA ASN A 49 -9.63 3.51 -13.55
C ASN A 49 -9.62 3.68 -12.03
N PRO A 50 -9.60 4.91 -11.51
CA PRO A 50 -9.85 5.14 -10.10
C PRO A 50 -11.34 4.82 -9.77
N ARG A 51 -11.64 4.64 -8.50
CA ARG A 51 -13.03 4.58 -8.03
C ARG A 51 -13.70 5.93 -8.22
N SER A 52 -15.03 5.93 -8.33
CA SER A 52 -15.81 7.16 -8.16
C SER A 52 -15.69 7.68 -6.72
N LEU A 53 -16.08 8.93 -6.49
CA LEU A 53 -16.04 9.51 -5.15
C LEU A 53 -16.88 8.71 -4.14
N ALA A 54 -18.08 8.27 -4.55
CA ALA A 54 -18.96 7.45 -3.71
C ALA A 54 -18.36 6.09 -3.39
N GLU A 55 -17.75 5.43 -4.38
CA GLU A 55 -17.08 4.14 -4.20
C GLU A 55 -15.85 4.25 -3.29
N GLU A 56 -15.04 5.30 -3.43
CA GLU A 56 -13.86 5.49 -2.57
C GLU A 56 -14.27 5.76 -1.12
N LYS A 57 -15.29 6.60 -0.88
CA LYS A 57 -15.84 6.82 0.45
C LYS A 57 -16.40 5.54 1.07
N ALA A 58 -17.15 4.75 0.29
CA ALA A 58 -17.66 3.46 0.74
C ALA A 58 -16.53 2.48 1.10
N PHE A 59 -15.46 2.45 0.30
CA PHE A 59 -14.29 1.63 0.56
C PHE A 59 -13.56 2.05 1.85
N ILE A 60 -13.39 3.35 2.08
CA ILE A 60 -12.79 3.88 3.31
C ILE A 60 -13.60 3.43 4.54
N GLN A 61 -14.93 3.52 4.46
CA GLN A 61 -15.81 3.08 5.53
C GLN A 61 -15.74 1.56 5.76
N GLU A 62 -15.74 0.76 4.69
CA GLU A 62 -15.58 -0.70 4.77
C GLU A 62 -14.25 -1.11 5.44
N MET A 63 -13.16 -0.46 5.08
CA MET A 63 -11.85 -0.70 5.70
C MET A 63 -11.87 -0.48 7.21
N LYS A 64 -12.58 0.56 7.65
CA LYS A 64 -12.76 0.87 9.07
C LYS A 64 -13.64 -0.15 9.78
N GLU A 65 -14.78 -0.53 9.18
CA GLU A 65 -15.72 -1.49 9.76
C GLU A 65 -15.13 -2.90 9.91
N LYS A 66 -14.24 -3.28 8.98
CA LYS A 66 -13.55 -4.57 9.01
C LYS A 66 -12.26 -4.58 9.84
N ASP A 67 -11.95 -3.50 10.55
CA ASP A 67 -10.69 -3.32 11.29
C ASP A 67 -9.44 -3.60 10.41
N ASN A 68 -9.49 -3.21 9.16
CA ASN A 68 -8.37 -3.28 8.24
C ASN A 68 -7.44 -2.07 8.41
N PHE A 69 -6.19 -2.23 8.00
CA PHE A 69 -5.22 -1.14 7.95
C PHE A 69 -5.43 -0.30 6.70
N TYR A 70 -5.61 1.01 6.86
CA TYR A 70 -5.64 1.95 5.74
C TYR A 70 -4.94 3.24 6.14
N LEU A 71 -3.70 3.37 5.70
CA LEU A 71 -2.79 4.45 6.02
C LEU A 71 -2.69 5.42 4.85
N GLY A 72 -2.80 6.72 5.12
CA GLY A 72 -2.53 7.79 4.18
C GLY A 72 -1.15 8.39 4.39
N VAL A 73 -0.49 8.73 3.31
CA VAL A 73 0.74 9.51 3.27
C VAL A 73 0.39 10.94 2.92
N GLU A 74 0.48 11.84 3.88
CA GLU A 74 0.15 13.26 3.69
C GLU A 74 1.43 14.09 3.52
N MET A 75 1.49 14.87 2.45
CA MET A 75 2.49 15.90 2.20
C MET A 75 1.79 17.19 1.78
N GLN A 76 2.18 18.33 2.34
CA GLN A 76 1.61 19.64 1.99
C GLN A 76 0.07 19.68 2.04
N GLY A 77 -0.53 18.96 3.01
CA GLY A 77 -1.97 18.91 3.20
C GLY A 77 -2.73 18.01 2.20
N LYS A 78 -2.03 17.27 1.34
CA LYS A 78 -2.63 16.32 0.38
C LYS A 78 -2.19 14.89 0.64
N VAL A 79 -3.07 13.93 0.41
CA VAL A 79 -2.72 12.50 0.42
C VAL A 79 -2.08 12.13 -0.90
N VAL A 80 -0.78 11.82 -0.85
CA VAL A 80 0.08 11.48 -2.01
C VAL A 80 0.42 9.99 -2.09
N GLY A 81 -0.07 9.20 -1.17
CA GLY A 81 0.15 7.76 -1.15
C GLY A 81 -0.73 7.08 -0.12
N ILE A 82 -0.87 5.76 -0.27
CA ILE A 82 -1.55 4.92 0.72
C ILE A 82 -0.79 3.62 0.96
N ALA A 83 -1.04 3.02 2.10
CA ALA A 83 -0.78 1.62 2.36
C ALA A 83 -1.98 0.98 3.02
N ARG A 84 -2.28 -0.26 2.66
CA ARG A 84 -3.40 -0.98 3.23
C ARG A 84 -3.06 -2.44 3.47
N VAL A 85 -3.68 -3.02 4.49
CA VAL A 85 -3.69 -4.45 4.76
C VAL A 85 -5.13 -4.92 4.87
N LEU A 86 -5.52 -5.80 3.97
CA LEU A 86 -6.79 -6.50 4.02
C LEU A 86 -6.60 -7.82 4.79
N ARG A 87 -7.26 -7.94 5.92
CA ARG A 87 -7.23 -9.19 6.71
C ARG A 87 -8.09 -10.27 6.05
N GLY A 88 -7.68 -11.53 6.20
CA GLY A 88 -8.51 -12.65 5.78
C GLY A 88 -9.87 -12.63 6.50
N GLU A 89 -10.97 -12.73 5.74
CA GLU A 89 -12.33 -12.63 6.31
C GLU A 89 -12.77 -13.94 6.97
N LEU A 90 -12.36 -15.07 6.42
CA LEU A 90 -12.67 -16.38 7.00
C LEU A 90 -11.83 -16.63 8.26
N GLN A 91 -12.45 -17.25 9.27
CA GLN A 91 -11.77 -17.56 10.54
C GLN A 91 -10.43 -18.26 10.32
N MET A 92 -10.35 -19.22 9.41
CA MET A 92 -9.13 -19.95 9.06
C MET A 92 -8.06 -19.09 8.39
N LYS A 93 -8.38 -17.86 7.96
CA LYS A 93 -7.47 -16.91 7.29
C LYS A 93 -7.28 -15.60 8.04
N ARG A 94 -7.89 -15.43 9.21
CA ARG A 94 -7.81 -14.19 10.01
C ARG A 94 -6.38 -13.81 10.44
N HIS A 95 -5.47 -14.78 10.46
CA HIS A 95 -4.07 -14.59 10.79
C HIS A 95 -3.22 -14.06 9.60
N THR A 96 -3.82 -13.88 8.43
CA THR A 96 -3.14 -13.38 7.23
C THR A 96 -3.63 -11.99 6.86
N GLY A 97 -2.79 -11.23 6.16
CA GLY A 97 -3.15 -9.95 5.56
C GLY A 97 -2.60 -9.84 4.15
N LEU A 98 -3.30 -9.12 3.29
CA LEU A 98 -2.86 -8.76 1.93
C LEU A 98 -2.46 -7.29 1.92
N PHE A 99 -1.19 -7.02 1.67
CA PHE A 99 -0.60 -5.69 1.58
C PHE A 99 -0.72 -5.12 0.18
N ARG A 100 -1.07 -3.83 0.11
CA ARG A 100 -1.00 -3.01 -1.11
C ARG A 100 -0.55 -1.61 -0.75
N THR A 101 0.26 -1.03 -1.59
CA THR A 101 0.73 0.36 -1.45
C THR A 101 0.92 1.00 -2.81
N TRP A 102 0.75 2.30 -2.85
CA TRP A 102 1.20 3.14 -3.94
C TRP A 102 1.59 4.52 -3.40
N ILE A 103 2.53 5.16 -4.07
CA ILE A 103 2.99 6.51 -3.79
C ILE A 103 3.06 7.25 -5.11
N SER A 104 2.50 8.46 -5.17
CA SER A 104 2.54 9.32 -6.35
C SER A 104 3.96 9.58 -6.82
N ASP A 105 4.17 9.75 -8.11
CA ASP A 105 5.50 9.95 -8.70
C ASP A 105 6.25 11.14 -8.06
N SER A 106 5.53 12.22 -7.72
CA SER A 106 6.08 13.39 -7.02
C SER A 106 6.64 13.10 -5.62
N ALA A 107 6.22 12.01 -4.99
CA ALA A 107 6.63 11.60 -3.65
C ALA A 107 7.55 10.37 -3.64
N GLN A 108 7.87 9.80 -4.80
CA GLN A 108 8.79 8.68 -4.92
C GLN A 108 10.25 9.09 -4.71
N GLY A 109 11.08 8.14 -4.25
CA GLY A 109 12.51 8.38 -4.03
C GLY A 109 12.86 9.22 -2.80
N LEU A 110 11.87 9.59 -1.98
CA LEU A 110 12.05 10.47 -0.81
C LEU A 110 12.22 9.72 0.52
N GLY A 111 12.32 8.39 0.50
CA GLY A 111 12.46 7.55 1.70
C GLY A 111 11.13 7.24 2.39
N ILE A 112 10.00 7.65 1.82
CA ILE A 112 8.65 7.46 2.37
C ILE A 112 8.29 5.97 2.46
N GLY A 113 8.62 5.18 1.46
CA GLY A 113 8.32 3.75 1.42
C GLY A 113 8.87 2.96 2.61
N LYS A 114 10.03 3.35 3.11
CA LYS A 114 10.64 2.77 4.31
C LYS A 114 9.77 3.01 5.55
N GLU A 115 9.30 4.23 5.75
CA GLU A 115 8.46 4.59 6.90
C GLU A 115 7.07 3.93 6.81
N VAL A 116 6.51 3.87 5.60
CA VAL A 116 5.25 3.17 5.32
C VAL A 116 5.36 1.69 5.66
N MET A 117 6.42 1.02 5.22
CA MET A 117 6.64 -0.40 5.52
C MET A 117 6.81 -0.63 7.03
N SER A 118 7.61 0.20 7.70
CA SER A 118 7.77 0.13 9.16
C SER A 118 6.43 0.27 9.89
N ALA A 119 5.62 1.26 9.52
CA ALA A 119 4.29 1.45 10.10
C ALA A 119 3.36 0.26 9.85
N THR A 120 3.41 -0.31 8.65
CA THR A 120 2.61 -1.48 8.27
C THR A 120 2.98 -2.71 9.10
N LEU A 121 4.28 -3.02 9.21
CA LEU A 121 4.75 -4.17 9.99
C LEU A 121 4.42 -4.02 11.49
N ASP A 122 4.54 -2.81 12.03
CA ASP A 122 4.18 -2.54 13.43
C ASP A 122 2.68 -2.73 13.67
N TRP A 123 1.83 -2.28 12.74
CA TRP A 123 0.39 -2.52 12.83
C TRP A 123 0.08 -4.03 12.79
N CYS A 124 0.71 -4.78 11.89
CA CYS A 124 0.52 -6.22 11.78
C CYS A 124 0.88 -6.94 13.10
N ARG A 125 2.02 -6.58 13.72
CA ARG A 125 2.42 -7.15 15.03
C ARG A 125 1.40 -6.84 16.12
N LYS A 126 0.97 -5.59 16.23
CA LYS A 126 -0.03 -5.15 17.23
C LYS A 126 -1.38 -5.82 17.06
N ASN A 127 -1.72 -6.23 15.84
CA ASN A 127 -2.99 -6.89 15.52
C ASN A 127 -2.87 -8.41 15.38
N ASN A 128 -1.74 -8.99 15.83
CA ASN A 128 -1.51 -10.43 15.88
C ASN A 128 -1.65 -11.13 14.51
N LEU A 129 -1.24 -10.48 13.43
CA LEU A 129 -1.09 -11.17 12.15
C LEU A 129 0.11 -12.11 12.23
N HIS A 130 -0.02 -13.29 11.68
CA HIS A 130 1.07 -14.26 11.55
C HIS A 130 1.78 -14.12 10.20
N LYS A 131 1.05 -13.70 9.16
CA LYS A 131 1.56 -13.63 7.79
C LYS A 131 1.05 -12.38 7.07
N LEU A 132 1.95 -11.65 6.42
CA LEU A 132 1.63 -10.56 5.52
C LEU A 132 2.04 -10.93 4.11
N CYS A 133 1.07 -10.94 3.18
CA CYS A 133 1.27 -11.32 1.79
C CYS A 133 1.26 -10.08 0.89
N LEU A 134 1.98 -10.15 -0.21
CA LEU A 134 1.90 -9.19 -1.31
C LEU A 134 2.16 -9.87 -2.65
N THR A 135 1.80 -9.20 -3.72
CA THR A 135 2.25 -9.54 -5.08
C THR A 135 2.96 -8.36 -5.70
N VAL A 136 3.94 -8.63 -6.54
CA VAL A 136 4.75 -7.63 -7.24
C VAL A 136 5.14 -8.15 -8.62
N PHE A 137 5.16 -7.28 -9.64
CA PHE A 137 5.62 -7.68 -10.96
C PHE A 137 7.15 -7.82 -10.98
N ALA A 138 7.65 -8.85 -11.67
CA ALA A 138 9.08 -9.15 -11.72
C ALA A 138 9.91 -8.01 -12.31
N SER A 139 9.37 -7.27 -13.27
CA SER A 139 10.03 -6.10 -13.85
C SER A 139 10.16 -4.92 -12.89
N ASN A 140 9.38 -4.89 -11.80
CA ASN A 140 9.53 -3.92 -10.73
C ASN A 140 10.63 -4.33 -9.75
N GLU A 141 11.87 -4.41 -10.25
CA GLU A 141 13.02 -4.88 -9.47
C GLU A 141 13.28 -4.04 -8.21
N VAL A 142 12.98 -2.75 -8.26
CA VAL A 142 13.13 -1.85 -7.10
C VAL A 142 12.22 -2.29 -5.96
N ALA A 143 10.96 -2.60 -6.25
CA ALA A 143 10.01 -3.07 -5.25
C ALA A 143 10.37 -4.48 -4.75
N VAL A 144 10.75 -5.40 -5.64
CA VAL A 144 11.18 -6.75 -5.25
C VAL A 144 12.33 -6.69 -4.25
N LYS A 145 13.40 -5.94 -4.58
CA LYS A 145 14.57 -5.78 -3.69
C LYS A 145 14.20 -5.09 -2.37
N LEU A 146 13.29 -4.12 -2.41
CA LEU A 146 12.80 -3.45 -1.20
C LEU A 146 12.11 -4.46 -0.27
N TYR A 147 11.22 -5.28 -0.79
CA TYR A 147 10.49 -6.28 0.02
C TYR A 147 11.44 -7.35 0.56
N GLU A 148 12.39 -7.84 -0.24
CA GLU A 148 13.42 -8.77 0.23
C GLU A 148 14.24 -8.16 1.38
N LYS A 149 14.63 -6.90 1.27
CA LYS A 149 15.37 -6.18 2.32
C LYS A 149 14.58 -6.10 3.64
N TYR A 150 13.25 -6.04 3.58
CA TYR A 150 12.39 -6.04 4.78
C TYR A 150 12.11 -7.43 5.34
N GLY A 151 12.58 -8.48 4.68
CA GLY A 151 12.44 -9.85 5.14
C GLY A 151 11.28 -10.61 4.50
N PHE A 152 10.68 -10.09 3.43
CA PHE A 152 9.74 -10.86 2.62
C PHE A 152 10.49 -11.93 1.83
N THR A 153 9.89 -13.10 1.72
CA THR A 153 10.40 -14.22 0.93
C THR A 153 9.45 -14.56 -0.21
N ILE A 154 9.99 -15.09 -1.31
CA ILE A 154 9.18 -15.50 -2.45
C ILE A 154 8.49 -16.83 -2.12
N GLU A 155 7.17 -16.87 -2.28
CA GLU A 155 6.35 -18.07 -2.14
C GLU A 155 6.04 -18.74 -3.47
N GLY A 156 6.04 -17.97 -4.56
CA GLY A 156 5.76 -18.49 -5.88
C GLY A 156 5.83 -17.42 -6.95
N VAL A 157 5.85 -17.84 -8.19
CA VAL A 157 5.87 -16.99 -9.38
C VAL A 157 4.81 -17.48 -10.35
N GLN A 158 3.91 -16.58 -10.73
CA GLN A 158 2.96 -16.79 -11.82
C GLN A 158 3.59 -16.23 -13.09
N ARG A 159 4.04 -17.11 -13.97
CA ARG A 159 4.73 -16.71 -15.19
C ARG A 159 3.76 -16.09 -16.19
N GLU A 160 4.21 -15.02 -16.85
CA GLU A 160 3.47 -14.33 -17.91
C GLU A 160 2.04 -13.94 -17.49
N GLN A 161 1.89 -13.53 -16.21
CA GLN A 161 0.59 -13.23 -15.60
C GLN A 161 0.01 -11.90 -16.06
N ALA A 162 0.85 -10.97 -16.51
CA ALA A 162 0.45 -9.65 -16.95
C ALA A 162 1.14 -9.26 -18.26
N VAL A 163 0.54 -8.28 -18.94
CA VAL A 163 1.17 -7.59 -20.07
C VAL A 163 1.42 -6.15 -19.66
N LEU A 164 2.69 -5.77 -19.58
CA LEU A 164 3.12 -4.42 -19.23
C LEU A 164 3.89 -3.83 -20.42
N ASN A 165 3.43 -2.71 -20.94
CA ASN A 165 4.05 -2.06 -22.11
C ASN A 165 4.27 -3.00 -23.31
N GLY A 166 3.29 -3.88 -23.58
CA GLY A 166 3.34 -4.84 -24.68
C GLY A 166 4.24 -6.06 -24.45
N LYS A 167 4.75 -6.25 -23.24
CA LYS A 167 5.60 -7.41 -22.89
C LYS A 167 4.95 -8.21 -21.76
N TYR A 168 5.05 -9.54 -21.86
CA TYR A 168 4.67 -10.41 -20.76
C TYR A 168 5.56 -10.18 -19.53
N ASP A 169 4.96 -10.19 -18.36
CA ASP A 169 5.65 -10.06 -17.08
C ASP A 169 5.14 -11.08 -16.07
N ASP A 170 6.02 -11.54 -15.22
CA ASP A 170 5.70 -12.48 -14.17
C ASP A 170 5.16 -11.73 -12.94
N GLU A 171 4.23 -12.34 -12.21
CA GLU A 171 3.75 -11.86 -10.92
C GLU A 171 4.35 -12.71 -9.79
N ILE A 172 5.11 -12.07 -8.92
CA ILE A 172 5.80 -12.71 -7.79
C ILE A 172 4.92 -12.58 -6.55
N HIS A 173 4.64 -13.71 -5.90
CA HIS A 173 3.98 -13.78 -4.60
C HIS A 173 5.04 -13.80 -3.50
N MET A 174 4.97 -12.86 -2.57
CA MET A 174 5.90 -12.75 -1.46
C MET A 174 5.15 -12.71 -0.13
N ALA A 175 5.80 -13.17 0.93
CA ALA A 175 5.24 -13.14 2.28
C ALA A 175 6.29 -12.81 3.34
N TYR A 176 5.82 -12.14 4.37
CA TYR A 176 6.53 -11.92 5.63
C TYR A 176 5.85 -12.70 6.74
N PHE A 177 6.62 -13.42 7.55
CA PHE A 177 6.12 -14.18 8.70
C PHE A 177 6.56 -13.49 9.99
N PHE A 178 5.60 -13.24 10.86
CA PHE A 178 5.82 -12.59 12.15
C PHE A 178 6.21 -13.58 13.25
#